data_26f55236a906eabb21bfb09cf028af4d
#
_entry.id   26f55236a906eabb21bfb09cf028af4d
#
_cell.length_a   1.000
_cell.length_b   1.000
_cell.length_c   1.000
_cell.angle_alpha   90.00
_cell.angle_beta   90.00
_cell.angle_gamma   90.00
#
_symmetry.space_group_name_H-M   'P 1'
#
loop_
_entity.id
_entity.type
_entity.pdbx_description
1 polymer ?
#
loop_
_entity_poly.entity_id
_entity_poly.type
_entity_poly.pdbx_seq_one_letter_code
_entity_poly.pdbx_strand_id
1 'polypeptide(L)'
;MCDPHLFSFEVTGHSCWHIVNLFEELTDEGEYYIDRENKKLYFIPNKDIAGSEIRLSVLDKVMVSVENAENIVFDGIPFENSRNSGIYIQGGESVIIKNCTFRNLGIMAIQIGMGAEPQPHGKNTCHGERAEGVPVPKPISREMGSWQEYLYEFAAWDNDGGHNHSIENCHIYNMGAGGVLLSGGNRKTLQHGNNRIFNCHIHDVNRLDRTYKPAIHIMGVGNKIAHCEIHDVTCMAINLHGNDHIIEYNRIHDVVTGSSDAGAIYMGRDMSEVGNVFRYNFIYHIHNPYKTGLGVCAIYLDDGCLYNSVYGNYFYDIVSDGQMFFTPIYWTQGGQTSIANNIYIDCLPSTNPNIGHNSFDKMHNDELIIRCVHTEDFDDIHGVDITSDLYREKYPYLYKTYTEDYAPGTCYWNNDVYINQYTHFKDKENLDFSFTDEQQKKRDEYLSPVRITDVVRGYEKERIPYEKIDFYSIGLLNKEKMYGKT
;
A
#
# COMPACT_ATOMS: atom_id res chain seq x y z
N MET A 1 20.44 20.37 -10.42
CA MET A 1 20.21 20.62 -8.99
C MET A 1 19.16 19.62 -8.60
N CYS A 2 19.55 18.57 -7.88
CA CYS A 2 18.56 17.64 -7.34
C CYS A 2 17.72 18.42 -6.35
N ASP A 3 16.41 18.48 -6.53
CA ASP A 3 15.54 18.90 -5.44
C ASP A 3 15.82 17.94 -4.29
N PRO A 4 16.16 18.43 -3.11
CA PRO A 4 16.30 17.54 -1.97
C PRO A 4 14.91 16.99 -1.69
N HIS A 5 14.70 15.75 -2.09
CA HIS A 5 13.55 15.02 -1.61
C HIS A 5 13.65 14.95 -0.10
N LEU A 6 12.55 15.19 0.57
CA LEU A 6 12.47 15.24 2.04
C LEU A 6 12.84 13.93 2.73
N PHE A 7 12.92 12.84 1.95
CA PHE A 7 13.45 11.55 2.30
C PHE A 7 14.56 11.17 1.30
N SER A 8 15.69 11.79 1.37
CA SER A 8 16.89 11.19 0.82
C SER A 8 17.63 10.53 1.98
N PHE A 9 17.73 9.23 1.94
CA PHE A 9 18.81 8.56 2.65
C PHE A 9 20.13 9.18 2.17
N GLU A 10 21.09 9.35 3.07
CA GLU A 10 22.41 9.80 2.65
C GLU A 10 22.88 8.98 1.46
N VAL A 11 23.28 9.65 0.39
CA VAL A 11 23.89 8.99 -0.76
C VAL A 11 25.22 8.43 -0.30
N THR A 12 25.22 7.15 0.02
CA THR A 12 26.43 6.42 0.36
C THR A 12 27.09 5.91 -0.90
N GLY A 13 28.36 5.50 -0.83
CA GLY A 13 29.06 4.88 -1.96
C GLY A 13 28.43 3.57 -2.48
N HIS A 14 27.37 3.10 -1.86
CA HIS A 14 26.59 1.91 -2.24
C HIS A 14 25.19 2.25 -2.78
N SER A 15 24.81 3.51 -2.83
CA SER A 15 23.52 3.93 -3.37
C SER A 15 23.50 3.81 -4.89
N CYS A 16 22.46 3.17 -5.41
CA CYS A 16 22.20 3.17 -6.85
C CYS A 16 21.55 4.50 -7.24
N TRP A 17 22.13 5.19 -8.20
CA TRP A 17 21.60 6.43 -8.71
C TRP A 17 21.85 6.52 -10.21
N HIS A 18 21.04 7.28 -10.92
CA HIS A 18 21.29 7.66 -12.29
C HIS A 18 20.94 9.13 -12.52
N ILE A 19 21.64 9.74 -13.44
CA ILE A 19 21.41 11.12 -13.79
C ILE A 19 20.32 11.16 -14.86
N VAL A 20 19.43 12.12 -14.76
CA VAL A 20 18.39 12.37 -15.76
C VAL A 20 18.57 13.74 -16.38
N ASN A 21 18.17 13.87 -17.63
CA ASN A 21 18.25 15.12 -18.40
C ASN A 21 19.67 15.71 -18.46
N LEU A 22 20.67 14.88 -18.74
CA LEU A 22 22.04 15.27 -19.03
C LEU A 22 22.31 15.06 -20.53
N PHE A 23 22.69 16.14 -21.23
CA PHE A 23 22.83 16.10 -22.68
C PHE A 23 23.95 15.16 -23.15
N GLU A 24 25.05 15.10 -22.40
CA GLU A 24 26.21 14.27 -22.66
C GLU A 24 25.91 12.76 -22.54
N GLU A 25 24.85 12.40 -21.84
CA GLU A 25 24.40 11.01 -21.68
C GLU A 25 23.31 10.62 -22.69
N LEU A 26 22.99 11.49 -23.64
CA LEU A 26 22.00 11.19 -24.67
C LEU A 26 22.67 10.33 -25.75
N THR A 27 22.71 9.03 -25.57
CA THR A 27 23.48 8.07 -26.40
C THR A 27 22.65 6.91 -26.94
N ASP A 28 21.54 6.56 -26.27
CA ASP A 28 20.78 5.36 -26.60
C ASP A 28 19.40 5.66 -27.18
N GLU A 29 18.87 4.71 -27.93
CA GLU A 29 17.53 4.80 -28.51
C GLU A 29 16.46 4.91 -27.44
N GLY A 30 15.51 5.81 -27.60
CA GLY A 30 14.44 6.09 -26.66
C GLY A 30 14.76 7.18 -25.64
N GLU A 31 16.03 7.61 -25.56
CA GLU A 31 16.42 8.68 -24.67
C GLU A 31 16.08 10.07 -25.20
N TYR A 32 15.91 11.00 -24.27
CA TYR A 32 15.66 12.39 -24.62
C TYR A 32 16.30 13.36 -23.64
N TYR A 33 16.58 14.56 -24.16
CA TYR A 33 17.07 15.70 -23.38
C TYR A 33 16.18 16.91 -23.61
N ILE A 34 15.77 17.58 -22.54
CA ILE A 34 14.99 18.82 -22.61
C ILE A 34 15.90 20.00 -22.30
N ASP A 35 16.21 20.77 -23.32
CA ASP A 35 16.88 22.06 -23.21
C ASP A 35 15.84 23.12 -22.84
N ARG A 36 15.75 23.42 -21.55
CA ARG A 36 14.76 24.36 -21.02
C ARG A 36 15.07 25.81 -21.38
N GLU A 37 16.34 26.14 -21.55
CA GLU A 37 16.77 27.49 -21.92
C GLU A 37 16.39 27.81 -23.36
N ASN A 38 16.72 26.92 -24.28
CA ASN A 38 16.44 27.09 -25.70
C ASN A 38 15.09 26.52 -26.14
N LYS A 39 14.32 25.94 -25.21
CA LYS A 39 13.01 25.32 -25.46
C LYS A 39 13.04 24.26 -26.56
N LYS A 40 14.06 23.42 -26.53
CA LYS A 40 14.29 22.35 -27.52
C LYS A 40 14.17 20.99 -26.84
N LEU A 41 13.61 20.03 -27.53
CA LEU A 41 13.64 18.62 -27.19
C LEU A 41 14.58 17.91 -28.15
N TYR A 42 15.58 17.23 -27.62
CA TYR A 42 16.43 16.30 -28.34
C TYR A 42 15.99 14.89 -28.00
N PHE A 43 15.81 14.05 -28.98
CA PHE A 43 15.32 12.70 -28.83
C PHE A 43 16.00 11.75 -29.80
N ILE A 44 16.47 10.61 -29.33
CA ILE A 44 16.98 9.53 -30.15
C ILE A 44 15.86 8.50 -30.33
N PRO A 45 15.22 8.45 -31.51
CA PRO A 45 14.09 7.56 -31.72
C PRO A 45 14.56 6.11 -31.87
N ASN A 46 13.79 5.19 -31.29
CA ASN A 46 14.00 3.74 -31.44
C ASN A 46 13.41 3.16 -32.72
N LYS A 47 12.80 3.99 -33.56
CA LYS A 47 12.27 3.65 -34.88
C LYS A 47 12.09 4.92 -35.70
N ASP A 48 11.84 4.79 -36.99
CA ASP A 48 11.44 5.93 -37.79
C ASP A 48 10.19 6.60 -37.24
N ILE A 49 10.30 7.90 -36.94
CA ILE A 49 9.21 8.71 -36.39
C ILE A 49 8.34 9.37 -37.46
N ALA A 50 8.69 9.20 -38.74
CA ALA A 50 7.88 9.73 -39.82
C ALA A 50 6.44 9.15 -39.76
N GLY A 51 5.45 10.03 -39.60
CA GLY A 51 4.06 9.64 -39.43
C GLY A 51 3.68 9.18 -38.02
N SER A 52 4.59 9.21 -37.06
CA SER A 52 4.29 8.93 -35.67
C SER A 52 3.63 10.12 -34.98
N GLU A 53 2.73 9.85 -34.03
CA GLU A 53 2.21 10.88 -33.14
C GLU A 53 3.17 11.09 -31.97
N ILE A 54 3.56 12.34 -31.75
CA ILE A 54 4.41 12.74 -30.62
C ILE A 54 3.54 13.58 -29.67
N ARG A 55 3.43 13.12 -28.40
CA ARG A 55 2.70 13.81 -27.36
C ARG A 55 3.66 14.31 -26.28
N LEU A 56 3.62 15.60 -26.00
CA LEU A 56 4.40 16.24 -24.94
C LEU A 56 3.47 16.66 -23.80
N SER A 57 3.74 16.12 -22.60
CA SER A 57 3.01 16.51 -21.38
C SER A 57 3.45 17.89 -20.92
N VAL A 58 2.56 18.86 -20.94
CA VAL A 58 2.83 20.25 -20.55
C VAL A 58 1.96 20.75 -19.39
N LEU A 59 0.81 20.11 -19.15
CA LEU A 59 -0.07 20.46 -18.05
C LEU A 59 0.58 20.11 -16.71
N ASP A 60 0.81 21.11 -15.88
CA ASP A 60 1.47 21.00 -14.57
C ASP A 60 0.51 21.07 -13.38
N LYS A 61 -0.77 21.05 -13.68
CA LYS A 61 -1.86 21.02 -12.69
C LYS A 61 -2.64 19.73 -12.81
N VAL A 62 -3.39 19.37 -11.77
CA VAL A 62 -4.35 18.26 -11.84
C VAL A 62 -5.35 18.51 -12.97
N MET A 63 -5.67 17.43 -13.71
CA MET A 63 -6.56 17.57 -14.89
C MET A 63 -7.99 17.89 -14.47
N VAL A 64 -8.47 17.28 -13.38
CA VAL A 64 -9.82 17.49 -12.83
C VAL A 64 -9.74 17.62 -11.31
N SER A 65 -10.37 18.65 -10.76
CA SER A 65 -10.59 18.83 -9.33
C SER A 65 -12.07 18.77 -9.02
N VAL A 66 -12.44 17.96 -8.03
CA VAL A 66 -13.81 17.79 -7.53
C VAL A 66 -13.77 18.07 -6.04
N GLU A 67 -14.38 19.17 -5.63
CA GLU A 67 -14.32 19.62 -4.23
C GLU A 67 -15.75 19.78 -3.68
N ASN A 68 -16.05 19.11 -2.57
CA ASN A 68 -17.34 19.14 -1.87
C ASN A 68 -18.54 18.91 -2.80
N ALA A 69 -18.40 18.03 -3.77
CA ALA A 69 -19.45 17.72 -4.74
C ALA A 69 -20.03 16.33 -4.52
N GLU A 70 -21.23 16.11 -4.99
CA GLU A 70 -21.97 14.87 -4.77
C GLU A 70 -22.50 14.29 -6.08
N ASN A 71 -22.60 12.95 -6.13
CA ASN A 71 -23.26 12.23 -7.22
C ASN A 71 -22.69 12.52 -8.61
N ILE A 72 -21.37 12.63 -8.73
CA ILE A 72 -20.66 12.81 -10.01
C ILE A 72 -20.18 11.45 -10.52
N VAL A 73 -20.32 11.25 -11.82
CA VAL A 73 -19.85 10.02 -12.49
C VAL A 73 -18.91 10.37 -13.64
N PHE A 74 -17.72 9.81 -13.60
CA PHE A 74 -16.78 9.76 -14.73
C PHE A 74 -16.84 8.34 -15.30
N ASP A 75 -17.25 8.17 -16.54
CA ASP A 75 -17.43 6.85 -17.15
C ASP A 75 -16.75 6.77 -18.53
N GLY A 76 -15.80 5.85 -18.67
CA GLY A 76 -15.16 5.57 -19.96
C GLY A 76 -14.22 6.65 -20.48
N ILE A 77 -13.68 7.50 -19.60
CA ILE A 77 -12.83 8.64 -19.99
C ILE A 77 -11.36 8.27 -19.90
N PRO A 78 -10.55 8.51 -20.94
CA PRO A 78 -9.08 8.41 -20.84
C PRO A 78 -8.49 9.72 -20.27
N PHE A 79 -7.72 9.60 -19.20
CA PHE A 79 -6.88 10.66 -18.61
C PHE A 79 -5.42 10.37 -18.92
N GLU A 80 -4.81 11.17 -19.76
CA GLU A 80 -3.48 10.82 -20.26
C GLU A 80 -2.59 12.03 -20.58
N ASN A 81 -1.27 11.78 -20.50
CA ASN A 81 -0.26 12.72 -20.96
C ASN A 81 -0.28 14.08 -20.21
N SER A 82 -0.26 14.04 -18.89
CA SER A 82 -0.08 15.20 -18.02
C SER A 82 1.20 15.09 -17.19
N ARG A 83 1.74 16.22 -16.77
CA ARG A 83 2.85 16.28 -15.80
C ARG A 83 2.40 16.11 -14.35
N ASN A 84 1.12 16.26 -14.10
CA ASN A 84 0.51 16.16 -12.76
C ASN A 84 -0.46 14.96 -12.71
N SER A 85 -1.34 14.94 -11.73
CA SER A 85 -2.32 13.89 -11.50
C SER A 85 -3.56 14.03 -12.39
N GLY A 86 -4.30 12.92 -12.53
CA GLY A 86 -5.53 12.89 -13.32
C GLY A 86 -6.69 13.54 -12.58
N ILE A 87 -7.19 12.94 -11.51
CA ILE A 87 -8.35 13.43 -10.75
C ILE A 87 -7.97 13.64 -9.29
N TYR A 88 -8.36 14.78 -8.74
CA TYR A 88 -8.32 15.11 -7.32
C TYR A 88 -9.75 15.25 -6.79
N ILE A 89 -10.06 14.57 -5.68
CA ILE A 89 -11.34 14.66 -4.98
C ILE A 89 -11.06 15.07 -3.54
N GLN A 90 -11.75 16.11 -3.08
CA GLN A 90 -11.70 16.54 -1.68
C GLN A 90 -13.12 16.71 -1.15
N GLY A 91 -13.41 16.05 -0.03
CA GLY A 91 -14.75 16.05 0.56
C GLY A 91 -15.83 15.49 -0.37
N GLY A 92 -17.06 15.80 -0.06
CA GLY A 92 -18.21 15.38 -0.85
C GLY A 92 -18.60 13.92 -0.68
N GLU A 93 -19.49 13.45 -1.57
CA GLU A 93 -20.06 12.11 -1.46
C GLU A 93 -20.40 11.50 -2.83
N SER A 94 -20.24 10.17 -2.93
CA SER A 94 -20.76 9.40 -4.07
C SER A 94 -20.21 9.84 -5.43
N VAL A 95 -18.91 10.18 -5.50
CA VAL A 95 -18.20 10.35 -6.77
C VAL A 95 -17.77 8.99 -7.28
N ILE A 96 -18.18 8.64 -8.49
CA ILE A 96 -17.89 7.35 -9.12
C ILE A 96 -17.00 7.56 -10.33
N ILE A 97 -15.83 6.93 -10.33
CA ILE A 97 -14.90 6.88 -11.45
C ILE A 97 -14.89 5.44 -11.96
N LYS A 98 -15.42 5.21 -13.16
CA LYS A 98 -15.54 3.83 -13.66
C LYS A 98 -15.18 3.71 -15.14
N ASN A 99 -14.66 2.53 -15.50
CA ASN A 99 -14.30 2.19 -16.88
C ASN A 99 -13.31 3.22 -17.51
N CYS A 100 -12.54 3.92 -16.66
CA CYS A 100 -11.61 4.96 -17.10
C CYS A 100 -10.19 4.38 -17.27
N THR A 101 -9.42 4.97 -18.17
CA THR A 101 -8.01 4.66 -18.36
C THR A 101 -7.16 5.84 -17.91
N PHE A 102 -6.18 5.60 -17.07
CA PHE A 102 -5.20 6.59 -16.64
C PHE A 102 -3.83 6.14 -17.09
N ARG A 103 -3.13 6.94 -17.87
CA ARG A 103 -1.79 6.60 -18.35
C ARG A 103 -0.91 7.82 -18.60
N ASN A 104 0.42 7.61 -18.49
CA ASN A 104 1.41 8.63 -18.78
C ASN A 104 1.19 9.93 -17.98
N LEU A 105 0.87 9.79 -16.69
CA LEU A 105 0.75 10.92 -15.78
C LEU A 105 2.02 11.07 -14.95
N GLY A 106 2.43 12.29 -14.71
CA GLY A 106 3.70 12.58 -14.04
C GLY A 106 3.67 12.30 -12.53
N ILE A 107 2.48 12.26 -11.92
CA ILE A 107 2.31 11.98 -10.49
C ILE A 107 1.46 10.72 -10.32
N MET A 108 0.14 10.84 -10.18
CA MET A 108 -0.74 9.69 -9.95
C MET A 108 -2.05 9.79 -10.74
N ALA A 109 -2.78 8.70 -10.79
CA ALA A 109 -4.07 8.66 -11.49
C ALA A 109 -5.16 9.42 -10.71
N ILE A 110 -5.40 9.04 -9.48
CA ILE A 110 -6.53 9.53 -8.69
C ILE A 110 -6.06 9.77 -7.25
N GLN A 111 -6.48 10.90 -6.72
CA GLN A 111 -6.25 11.27 -5.33
C GLN A 111 -7.59 11.62 -4.67
N ILE A 112 -7.97 10.84 -3.66
CA ILE A 112 -9.15 11.09 -2.83
C ILE A 112 -8.68 11.49 -1.43
N GLY A 113 -8.91 12.74 -1.07
CA GLY A 113 -8.43 13.36 0.15
C GLY A 113 -7.08 14.03 0.02
N MET A 114 -6.67 14.71 1.06
CA MET A 114 -5.47 15.55 1.07
C MET A 114 -4.16 14.76 1.25
N GLY A 115 -4.20 13.50 1.56
CA GLY A 115 -2.99 12.72 1.84
C GLY A 115 -2.35 13.05 3.20
N ALA A 116 -1.12 12.61 3.41
CA ALA A 116 -0.40 12.86 4.65
C ALA A 116 0.16 14.29 4.69
N GLU A 117 -0.06 15.00 5.78
CA GLU A 117 0.56 16.30 6.00
C GLU A 117 1.96 16.17 6.63
N PRO A 118 2.90 17.01 6.23
CA PRO A 118 4.16 17.11 6.93
C PRO A 118 3.96 17.65 8.33
N GLN A 119 4.72 17.12 9.27
CA GLN A 119 4.72 17.62 10.64
C GLN A 119 5.00 19.13 10.69
N PRO A 120 4.19 19.93 11.38
CA PRO A 120 4.33 21.38 11.44
C PRO A 120 5.68 21.84 11.99
N HIS A 121 6.31 21.03 12.81
CA HIS A 121 7.54 21.36 13.52
C HIS A 121 8.83 20.92 12.82
N GLY A 122 8.74 20.39 11.61
CA GLY A 122 9.92 19.98 10.87
C GLY A 122 10.71 18.82 11.47
N LYS A 123 10.18 18.15 12.49
CA LYS A 123 10.79 16.94 13.03
C LYS A 123 10.35 15.74 12.21
N ASN A 124 11.31 15.12 11.59
CA ASN A 124 11.13 13.78 11.08
C ASN A 124 11.44 12.81 12.20
N THR A 125 10.43 12.15 12.69
CA THR A 125 10.54 11.30 13.86
C THR A 125 11.31 10.01 13.62
N CYS A 126 11.38 9.57 12.38
CA CYS A 126 12.14 8.38 12.02
C CYS A 126 13.61 8.64 11.74
N HIS A 127 13.93 9.84 11.27
CA HIS A 127 15.25 10.17 10.74
C HIS A 127 15.88 11.42 11.36
N GLY A 128 15.31 11.93 12.44
CA GLY A 128 15.82 13.12 13.15
C GLY A 128 15.28 14.43 12.60
N GLU A 129 15.95 15.51 12.99
CA GLU A 129 15.56 16.85 12.56
C GLU A 129 15.90 17.08 11.09
N ARG A 130 15.05 17.80 10.37
CA ARG A 130 15.38 18.25 9.03
C ARG A 130 16.65 19.06 9.01
N ALA A 131 17.44 18.87 7.98
CA ALA A 131 18.59 19.72 7.75
C ALA A 131 18.13 21.19 7.58
N GLU A 132 18.90 22.10 8.16
CA GLU A 132 18.62 23.53 8.05
C GLU A 132 18.53 23.95 6.57
N GLY A 133 17.48 24.70 6.24
CA GLY A 133 17.24 25.18 4.88
C GLY A 133 16.44 24.24 3.97
N VAL A 134 16.08 23.05 4.44
CA VAL A 134 15.14 22.18 3.71
C VAL A 134 13.72 22.73 3.90
N PRO A 135 13.02 23.10 2.82
CA PRO A 135 11.66 23.63 2.94
C PRO A 135 10.73 22.61 3.59
N VAL A 136 9.87 23.09 4.48
CA VAL A 136 8.72 22.29 4.93
C VAL A 136 7.80 22.11 3.74
N PRO A 137 7.46 20.89 3.34
CA PRO A 137 6.48 20.68 2.27
C PRO A 137 5.17 21.33 2.65
N LYS A 138 4.52 21.91 1.69
CA LYS A 138 3.16 22.40 1.91
C LYS A 138 2.22 21.20 2.00
N PRO A 139 1.16 21.32 2.78
CA PRO A 139 0.09 20.34 2.78
C PRO A 139 -0.33 20.05 1.35
N ILE A 140 -0.68 18.82 1.11
CA ILE A 140 -1.06 18.36 -0.20
C ILE A 140 -2.30 19.07 -0.63
N SER A 141 -2.15 19.76 -1.70
CA SER A 141 -3.23 20.41 -2.38
C SER A 141 -3.36 19.81 -3.77
N ARG A 142 -4.45 20.12 -4.45
CA ARG A 142 -4.62 19.86 -5.88
C ARG A 142 -3.49 20.36 -6.78
N GLU A 143 -2.62 21.21 -6.25
CA GLU A 143 -1.54 21.82 -7.03
C GLU A 143 -0.32 20.94 -7.15
N MET A 144 -0.07 20.14 -6.14
CA MET A 144 1.05 19.18 -6.13
C MET A 144 0.65 17.96 -5.35
N GLY A 145 0.71 16.81 -5.94
CA GLY A 145 0.55 15.57 -5.22
C GLY A 145 1.72 15.30 -4.29
N SER A 146 1.83 16.03 -3.21
CA SER A 146 2.82 15.79 -2.17
C SER A 146 2.40 14.68 -1.22
N TRP A 147 1.43 13.88 -1.64
CA TRP A 147 1.06 12.67 -0.95
C TRP A 147 2.30 11.86 -0.67
N GLN A 148 2.46 11.34 0.48
CA GLN A 148 3.50 10.39 0.78
C GLN A 148 4.91 10.85 0.95
N GLU A 149 5.11 12.08 1.19
CA GLU A 149 6.43 12.48 1.61
C GLU A 149 6.81 11.88 2.96
N TYR A 150 5.79 11.36 3.70
CA TYR A 150 5.97 10.86 5.06
C TYR A 150 5.25 9.54 5.29
N LEU A 151 5.92 8.46 4.95
CA LEU A 151 5.35 7.13 5.11
C LEU A 151 5.17 6.74 6.59
N TYR A 152 5.98 7.27 7.45
CA TYR A 152 6.00 6.98 8.88
C TYR A 152 5.47 8.13 9.73
N GLU A 153 5.09 9.20 9.12
CA GLU A 153 4.47 10.29 9.82
C GLU A 153 2.97 10.16 9.71
N PHE A 154 2.33 10.56 10.75
CA PHE A 154 0.94 10.43 11.09
C PHE A 154 0.03 10.72 9.91
N ALA A 155 -0.70 9.73 9.50
CA ALA A 155 -1.90 9.98 8.74
C ALA A 155 -2.79 10.90 9.57
N ALA A 156 -3.17 12.04 9.01
CA ALA A 156 -4.14 12.90 9.66
C ALA A 156 -5.39 12.09 10.05
N TRP A 157 -6.00 12.41 11.16
CA TRP A 157 -7.21 11.72 11.61
C TRP A 157 -8.39 11.94 10.65
N ASP A 158 -8.36 13.00 9.85
CA ASP A 158 -9.30 13.30 8.77
C ASP A 158 -8.54 13.95 7.60
N ASN A 159 -8.51 13.29 6.47
CA ASN A 159 -7.86 13.78 5.25
C ASN A 159 -8.85 14.41 4.28
N ASP A 160 -10.04 14.71 4.74
CA ASP A 160 -11.10 15.29 3.90
C ASP A 160 -11.37 14.46 2.61
N GLY A 161 -11.33 13.14 2.77
CA GLY A 161 -11.55 12.20 1.66
C GLY A 161 -13.02 11.92 1.34
N GLY A 162 -13.95 12.62 1.98
CA GLY A 162 -15.38 12.41 1.75
C GLY A 162 -15.86 10.99 2.06
N HIS A 163 -16.99 10.64 1.46
CA HIS A 163 -17.67 9.37 1.75
C HIS A 163 -18.23 8.70 0.50
N ASN A 164 -18.30 7.36 0.51
CA ASN A 164 -18.98 6.55 -0.50
C ASN A 164 -18.45 6.77 -1.93
N HIS A 165 -17.21 7.22 -2.09
CA HIS A 165 -16.57 7.33 -3.40
C HIS A 165 -16.17 5.94 -3.92
N SER A 166 -16.17 5.78 -5.24
CA SER A 166 -15.85 4.50 -5.87
C SER A 166 -14.97 4.67 -7.10
N ILE A 167 -13.93 3.85 -7.17
CA ILE A 167 -13.09 3.68 -8.36
C ILE A 167 -13.30 2.26 -8.85
N GLU A 168 -13.85 2.08 -10.04
CA GLU A 168 -14.31 0.78 -10.52
C GLU A 168 -13.86 0.49 -11.95
N ASN A 169 -13.38 -0.73 -12.20
CA ASN A 169 -13.04 -1.17 -13.56
C ASN A 169 -12.07 -0.21 -14.28
N CYS A 170 -11.14 0.40 -13.57
CA CYS A 170 -10.20 1.34 -14.14
C CYS A 170 -8.86 0.66 -14.46
N HIS A 171 -8.24 1.10 -15.57
CA HIS A 171 -6.89 0.69 -15.94
C HIS A 171 -5.91 1.84 -15.69
N ILE A 172 -4.92 1.62 -14.82
CA ILE A 172 -3.99 2.63 -14.31
C ILE A 172 -2.57 2.17 -14.54
N TYR A 173 -1.82 2.86 -15.38
CA TYR A 173 -0.44 2.47 -15.69
C TYR A 173 0.45 3.62 -16.18
N ASN A 174 1.77 3.41 -16.14
CA ASN A 174 2.75 4.41 -16.52
C ASN A 174 2.65 5.71 -15.71
N MET A 175 2.50 5.59 -14.39
CA MET A 175 2.52 6.74 -13.48
C MET A 175 3.93 7.14 -13.08
N GLY A 176 4.16 8.41 -12.89
CA GLY A 176 5.47 8.92 -12.43
C GLY A 176 5.75 8.59 -10.97
N ALA A 177 4.73 8.66 -10.14
CA ALA A 177 4.76 8.25 -8.73
C ALA A 177 3.80 7.07 -8.50
N GLY A 178 2.93 7.10 -7.51
CA GLY A 178 1.98 6.01 -7.26
C GLY A 178 0.76 6.00 -8.18
N GLY A 179 -0.14 5.05 -7.93
CA GLY A 179 -1.37 4.92 -8.71
C GLY A 179 -2.54 5.71 -8.10
N VAL A 180 -2.96 5.36 -6.89
CA VAL A 180 -4.15 5.93 -6.23
C VAL A 180 -3.85 6.26 -4.78
N LEU A 181 -4.29 7.43 -4.33
CA LEU A 181 -4.51 7.73 -2.92
C LEU A 181 -6.01 7.57 -2.63
N LEU A 182 -6.36 6.73 -1.66
CA LEU A 182 -7.71 6.49 -1.20
C LEU A 182 -7.81 6.85 0.28
N SER A 183 -8.32 8.02 0.60
CA SER A 183 -8.60 8.43 1.97
C SER A 183 -10.11 8.50 2.21
N GLY A 184 -10.52 8.75 3.42
CA GLY A 184 -11.89 9.01 3.84
C GLY A 184 -12.24 8.35 5.16
N GLY A 185 -13.22 8.93 5.83
CA GLY A 185 -13.56 8.60 7.21
C GLY A 185 -12.73 9.38 8.21
N ASN A 186 -13.14 9.35 9.47
CA ASN A 186 -12.56 10.15 10.53
C ASN A 186 -12.10 9.26 11.69
N ARG A 187 -10.82 9.24 11.99
CA ARG A 187 -10.23 8.37 13.02
C ARG A 187 -10.60 8.78 14.45
N LYS A 188 -10.88 10.06 14.72
CA LYS A 188 -11.33 10.50 16.06
C LYS A 188 -12.76 10.03 16.39
N THR A 189 -13.59 9.92 15.38
CA THR A 189 -15.00 9.50 15.55
C THR A 189 -15.26 8.07 15.10
N LEU A 190 -14.27 7.42 14.47
CA LEU A 190 -14.36 6.12 13.81
C LEU A 190 -15.49 6.05 12.77
N GLN A 191 -15.86 7.22 12.22
CA GLN A 191 -16.81 7.28 11.10
C GLN A 191 -16.16 6.71 9.86
N HIS A 192 -16.80 5.73 9.24
CA HIS A 192 -16.31 5.10 8.02
C HIS A 192 -16.44 6.02 6.81
N GLY A 193 -15.41 6.06 5.99
CA GLY A 193 -15.45 6.71 4.68
C GLY A 193 -16.24 5.89 3.65
N ASN A 194 -16.19 4.56 3.75
CA ASN A 194 -16.79 3.61 2.81
C ASN A 194 -16.33 3.85 1.35
N ASN A 195 -15.19 4.47 1.16
CA ASN A 195 -14.59 4.65 -0.16
C ASN A 195 -13.98 3.34 -0.63
N ARG A 196 -14.01 3.08 -1.94
CA ARG A 196 -13.53 1.80 -2.45
C ARG A 196 -12.81 1.88 -3.77
N ILE A 197 -11.87 0.97 -3.94
CA ILE A 197 -11.28 0.60 -5.23
C ILE A 197 -11.72 -0.82 -5.53
N PHE A 198 -12.35 -1.02 -6.68
CA PHE A 198 -12.94 -2.29 -7.04
C PHE A 198 -12.63 -2.66 -8.48
N ASN A 199 -12.11 -3.87 -8.68
CA ASN A 199 -11.86 -4.44 -10.00
C ASN A 199 -11.00 -3.53 -10.90
N CYS A 200 -9.91 -2.99 -10.36
CA CYS A 200 -8.99 -2.12 -11.09
C CYS A 200 -7.68 -2.85 -11.41
N HIS A 201 -7.11 -2.57 -12.57
CA HIS A 201 -5.79 -3.04 -12.98
C HIS A 201 -4.78 -1.92 -12.84
N ILE A 202 -3.76 -2.09 -11.99
CA ILE A 202 -2.78 -1.07 -11.64
C ILE A 202 -1.39 -1.65 -11.81
N HIS A 203 -0.59 -1.07 -12.70
CA HIS A 203 0.76 -1.57 -12.97
C HIS A 203 1.69 -0.49 -13.54
N ASP A 204 2.99 -0.78 -13.61
CA ASP A 204 4.00 0.14 -14.15
C ASP A 204 3.89 1.55 -13.54
N VAL A 205 3.71 1.62 -12.23
CA VAL A 205 3.79 2.87 -11.46
C VAL A 205 5.20 3.09 -10.93
N ASN A 206 5.49 4.22 -10.26
CA ASN A 206 6.81 4.57 -9.72
C ASN A 206 7.91 4.78 -10.79
N ARG A 207 7.58 5.26 -11.94
CA ARG A 207 8.57 5.42 -13.02
C ARG A 207 9.62 6.48 -12.71
N LEU A 208 9.24 7.55 -12.01
CA LEU A 208 10.10 8.68 -11.67
C LEU A 208 10.46 8.66 -10.18
N ASP A 209 9.44 8.63 -9.34
CA ASP A 209 9.58 8.58 -7.90
C ASP A 209 9.38 7.13 -7.42
N ARG A 210 10.47 6.46 -7.10
CA ARG A 210 10.53 5.00 -7.00
C ARG A 210 10.44 4.46 -5.59
N THR A 211 10.65 5.30 -4.59
CA THR A 211 10.75 4.88 -3.20
C THR A 211 9.58 5.42 -2.40
N TYR A 212 8.98 4.59 -1.58
CA TYR A 212 7.85 4.92 -0.72
C TYR A 212 6.61 5.50 -1.45
N LYS A 213 6.42 5.15 -2.71
CA LYS A 213 5.25 5.52 -3.50
C LYS A 213 4.49 4.25 -3.89
N PRO A 214 3.55 3.78 -3.09
CA PRO A 214 2.80 2.54 -3.40
C PRO A 214 1.89 2.70 -4.62
N ALA A 215 1.47 1.58 -5.19
CA ALA A 215 0.44 1.61 -6.22
C ALA A 215 -0.89 2.15 -5.64
N ILE A 216 -1.22 1.76 -4.42
CA ILE A 216 -2.38 2.30 -3.68
C ILE A 216 -1.93 2.69 -2.28
N HIS A 217 -2.19 3.93 -1.91
CA HIS A 217 -2.11 4.40 -0.54
C HIS A 217 -3.52 4.52 0.03
N ILE A 218 -3.84 3.76 1.07
CA ILE A 218 -5.15 3.77 1.72
C ILE A 218 -5.03 4.36 3.12
N MET A 219 -5.93 5.28 3.47
CA MET A 219 -5.92 6.02 4.74
C MET A 219 -7.34 6.21 5.29
N GLY A 220 -7.44 6.61 6.57
CA GLY A 220 -8.71 6.95 7.20
C GLY A 220 -9.39 5.78 7.89
N VAL A 221 -10.68 5.57 7.67
CA VAL A 221 -11.47 4.54 8.37
C VAL A 221 -12.43 3.81 7.43
N GLY A 222 -12.42 2.47 7.47
CA GLY A 222 -13.45 1.65 6.85
C GLY A 222 -13.50 1.73 5.32
N ASN A 223 -12.36 1.95 4.66
CA ASN A 223 -12.25 1.95 3.21
C ASN A 223 -11.88 0.55 2.70
N LYS A 224 -12.05 0.30 1.39
CA LYS A 224 -11.91 -1.04 0.83
C LYS A 224 -11.16 -1.09 -0.48
N ILE A 225 -10.29 -2.11 -0.63
CA ILE A 225 -9.65 -2.47 -1.90
C ILE A 225 -10.00 -3.92 -2.21
N ALA A 226 -10.67 -4.15 -3.34
CA ALA A 226 -11.10 -5.51 -3.68
C ALA A 226 -11.02 -5.82 -5.18
N HIS A 227 -10.73 -7.10 -5.49
CA HIS A 227 -10.68 -7.63 -6.86
C HIS A 227 -9.72 -6.90 -7.79
N CYS A 228 -8.71 -6.24 -7.27
CA CYS A 228 -7.71 -5.56 -8.08
C CYS A 228 -6.59 -6.51 -8.52
N GLU A 229 -5.97 -6.20 -9.64
CA GLU A 229 -4.70 -6.79 -10.08
C GLU A 229 -3.63 -5.70 -10.01
N ILE A 230 -2.57 -5.93 -9.24
CA ILE A 230 -1.51 -4.94 -8.97
C ILE A 230 -0.17 -5.61 -9.21
N HIS A 231 0.63 -5.09 -10.15
CA HIS A 231 1.92 -5.68 -10.47
C HIS A 231 2.91 -4.66 -11.10
N ASP A 232 4.15 -5.11 -11.30
CA ASP A 232 5.23 -4.32 -11.89
C ASP A 232 5.40 -2.96 -11.16
N VAL A 233 5.56 -3.05 -9.84
CA VAL A 233 5.72 -1.89 -8.95
C VAL A 233 7.07 -1.98 -8.24
N THR A 234 7.87 -0.93 -8.30
CA THR A 234 9.21 -0.95 -7.70
C THR A 234 9.20 -0.86 -6.17
N CYS A 235 8.12 -0.38 -5.61
CA CYS A 235 7.88 -0.31 -4.17
C CYS A 235 6.65 -1.15 -3.78
N MET A 236 5.97 -0.81 -2.71
CA MET A 236 4.80 -1.52 -2.20
C MET A 236 3.62 -1.47 -3.18
N ALA A 237 2.86 -2.54 -3.28
CA ALA A 237 1.55 -2.49 -3.95
C ALA A 237 0.56 -1.64 -3.14
N ILE A 238 0.49 -1.88 -1.83
CA ILE A 238 -0.44 -1.18 -0.94
C ILE A 238 0.32 -0.70 0.31
N ASN A 239 0.22 0.58 0.60
CA ASN A 239 0.56 1.16 1.90
C ASN A 239 -0.72 1.54 2.63
N LEU A 240 -0.83 1.13 3.90
CA LEU A 240 -2.06 1.27 4.68
C LEU A 240 -1.81 2.07 5.94
N HIS A 241 -2.66 3.05 6.19
CA HIS A 241 -2.81 3.76 7.45
C HIS A 241 -4.29 3.87 7.84
N GLY A 242 -4.56 3.74 9.12
CA GLY A 242 -5.91 3.93 9.67
C GLY A 242 -6.58 2.65 10.16
N ASN A 243 -7.90 2.69 10.24
CA ASN A 243 -8.67 1.72 10.99
C ASN A 243 -9.73 1.02 10.12
N ASP A 244 -10.04 -0.23 10.45
CA ASP A 244 -11.17 -0.99 9.89
C ASP A 244 -11.17 -1.12 8.36
N HIS A 245 -10.02 -1.04 7.71
CA HIS A 245 -9.90 -1.25 6.27
C HIS A 245 -10.04 -2.72 5.89
N ILE A 246 -10.54 -2.97 4.68
CA ILE A 246 -10.67 -4.33 4.13
C ILE A 246 -9.90 -4.42 2.81
N ILE A 247 -8.92 -5.31 2.77
CA ILE A 247 -8.11 -5.62 1.59
C ILE A 247 -8.39 -7.07 1.22
N GLU A 248 -9.20 -7.30 0.17
CA GLU A 248 -9.67 -8.65 -0.13
C GLU A 248 -9.74 -8.97 -1.63
N TYR A 249 -9.59 -10.25 -1.97
CA TYR A 249 -9.70 -10.78 -3.33
C TYR A 249 -8.76 -10.11 -4.34
N ASN A 250 -7.67 -9.52 -3.91
CA ASN A 250 -6.70 -8.89 -4.82
C ASN A 250 -5.65 -9.91 -5.28
N ARG A 251 -5.19 -9.73 -6.51
CA ARG A 251 -4.01 -10.41 -7.06
C ARG A 251 -2.86 -9.41 -7.08
N ILE A 252 -1.78 -9.72 -6.35
CA ILE A 252 -0.62 -8.84 -6.18
C ILE A 252 0.63 -9.64 -6.52
N HIS A 253 1.43 -9.17 -7.47
CA HIS A 253 2.64 -9.88 -7.86
C HIS A 253 3.69 -8.98 -8.51
N ASP A 254 4.93 -9.46 -8.58
CA ASP A 254 6.03 -8.73 -9.20
C ASP A 254 6.12 -7.27 -8.70
N VAL A 255 5.99 -7.11 -7.39
CA VAL A 255 6.10 -5.82 -6.70
C VAL A 255 7.30 -5.84 -5.76
N VAL A 256 7.66 -4.68 -5.18
CA VAL A 256 8.86 -4.49 -4.35
C VAL A 256 10.15 -4.80 -5.13
N THR A 257 10.12 -4.64 -6.44
CA THR A 257 11.23 -5.04 -7.33
C THR A 257 12.44 -4.11 -7.27
N GLY A 258 12.33 -2.97 -6.63
CA GLY A 258 13.41 -1.98 -6.48
C GLY A 258 13.58 -1.48 -5.05
N SER A 259 13.01 -2.16 -4.07
CA SER A 259 13.05 -1.78 -2.65
C SER A 259 13.49 -2.94 -1.77
N SER A 260 14.06 -2.64 -0.62
CA SER A 260 14.33 -3.56 0.47
C SER A 260 13.73 -2.95 1.74
N ASP A 261 13.58 -3.72 2.81
CA ASP A 261 12.86 -3.30 4.00
C ASP A 261 11.41 -2.91 3.67
N ALA A 262 10.73 -3.79 2.95
CA ALA A 262 9.41 -3.50 2.42
C ALA A 262 8.54 -4.76 2.29
N GLY A 263 7.23 -4.57 2.26
CA GLY A 263 6.25 -5.61 1.95
C GLY A 263 5.43 -5.28 0.71
N ALA A 264 4.87 -6.28 0.06
CA ALA A 264 3.89 -6.03 -1.00
C ALA A 264 2.68 -5.25 -0.46
N ILE A 265 2.24 -5.59 0.75
CA ILE A 265 1.34 -4.78 1.56
C ILE A 265 2.11 -4.36 2.82
N TYR A 266 2.11 -3.08 3.11
CA TYR A 266 2.82 -2.51 4.24
C TYR A 266 1.87 -1.68 5.10
N MET A 267 2.01 -1.80 6.41
CA MET A 267 1.51 -0.85 7.38
C MET A 267 2.49 -0.76 8.56
N GLY A 268 2.53 0.39 9.21
CA GLY A 268 3.44 0.49 10.34
C GLY A 268 3.43 1.79 11.05
N ARG A 269 3.94 1.63 12.26
CA ARG A 269 4.40 2.60 13.21
C ARG A 269 3.32 3.44 13.88
N ASP A 270 2.09 2.97 13.82
CA ASP A 270 1.00 3.56 14.60
C ASP A 270 0.17 2.46 15.30
N MET A 271 0.30 2.33 16.60
CA MET A 271 -0.41 1.30 17.38
C MET A 271 -1.92 1.55 17.48
N SER A 272 -2.40 2.73 17.12
CA SER A 272 -3.83 3.05 17.09
C SER A 272 -4.51 2.62 15.79
N GLU A 273 -3.73 2.19 14.78
CA GLU A 273 -4.23 1.73 13.50
C GLU A 273 -4.59 0.25 13.53
N VAL A 274 -5.75 -0.04 14.06
CA VAL A 274 -6.24 -1.39 14.36
C VAL A 274 -7.51 -1.75 13.60
N GLY A 275 -7.86 -3.04 13.60
CA GLY A 275 -9.11 -3.53 13.00
C GLY A 275 -9.03 -3.82 11.51
N ASN A 276 -7.86 -3.69 10.90
CA ASN A 276 -7.68 -3.91 9.47
C ASN A 276 -7.71 -5.40 9.13
N VAL A 277 -8.29 -5.73 7.98
CA VAL A 277 -8.50 -7.10 7.52
C VAL A 277 -7.85 -7.31 6.15
N PHE A 278 -6.93 -8.26 6.09
CA PHE A 278 -6.26 -8.73 4.87
C PHE A 278 -6.71 -10.16 4.60
N ARG A 279 -7.60 -10.36 3.63
CA ARG A 279 -8.19 -11.69 3.42
C ARG A 279 -8.37 -12.04 1.96
N TYR A 280 -8.26 -13.35 1.64
CA TYR A 280 -8.58 -13.90 0.33
C TYR A 280 -7.79 -13.26 -0.81
N ASN A 281 -6.62 -12.70 -0.51
CA ASN A 281 -5.72 -12.18 -1.52
C ASN A 281 -4.80 -13.29 -2.04
N PHE A 282 -4.34 -13.14 -3.26
CA PHE A 282 -3.28 -13.94 -3.82
C PHE A 282 -2.06 -13.08 -4.07
N ILE A 283 -0.99 -13.31 -3.30
CA ILE A 283 0.25 -12.55 -3.36
C ILE A 283 1.36 -13.51 -3.79
N TYR A 284 2.08 -13.20 -4.86
CA TYR A 284 3.08 -14.10 -5.39
C TYR A 284 4.22 -13.37 -6.12
N HIS A 285 5.33 -14.11 -6.38
CA HIS A 285 6.56 -13.60 -6.98
C HIS A 285 7.09 -12.33 -6.29
N ILE A 286 7.24 -12.41 -4.96
CA ILE A 286 7.85 -11.35 -4.17
C ILE A 286 9.27 -11.78 -3.83
N HIS A 287 10.25 -11.20 -4.49
CA HIS A 287 11.63 -11.57 -4.37
C HIS A 287 12.49 -10.39 -3.91
N ASN A 288 13.44 -10.65 -3.01
CA ASN A 288 14.39 -9.64 -2.60
C ASN A 288 15.27 -9.22 -3.80
N PRO A 289 15.22 -7.97 -4.25
CA PRO A 289 16.03 -7.50 -5.38
C PRO A 289 17.51 -7.38 -5.04
N TYR A 290 17.84 -7.39 -3.75
CA TYR A 290 19.20 -7.20 -3.25
C TYR A 290 19.64 -8.41 -2.43
N LYS A 291 20.79 -8.96 -2.73
CA LYS A 291 21.40 -10.06 -1.93
C LYS A 291 21.80 -9.61 -0.53
N THR A 292 22.04 -8.33 -0.34
CA THR A 292 22.35 -7.69 0.93
C THR A 292 21.28 -6.66 1.21
N GLY A 293 20.65 -6.71 2.34
CA GLY A 293 19.57 -5.81 2.71
C GLY A 293 18.64 -6.49 3.71
N LEU A 294 17.69 -5.77 4.22
CA LEU A 294 16.79 -6.30 5.24
C LEU A 294 15.85 -7.37 4.66
N GLY A 295 15.57 -7.31 3.38
CA GLY A 295 14.69 -8.24 2.68
C GLY A 295 13.33 -7.66 2.33
N VAL A 296 12.47 -8.53 1.82
CA VAL A 296 11.10 -8.20 1.45
C VAL A 296 10.15 -9.30 1.92
N CYS A 297 8.86 -8.97 2.05
CA CYS A 297 7.84 -9.96 2.39
C CYS A 297 6.51 -9.65 1.66
N ALA A 298 5.53 -10.52 1.79
CA ALA A 298 4.22 -10.28 1.21
C ALA A 298 3.40 -9.27 2.03
N ILE A 299 3.32 -9.48 3.35
CA ILE A 299 2.63 -8.55 4.26
C ILE A 299 3.60 -8.16 5.37
N TYR A 300 3.86 -6.87 5.48
CA TYR A 300 4.72 -6.30 6.50
C TYR A 300 3.89 -5.45 7.48
N LEU A 301 3.82 -5.94 8.71
CA LEU A 301 3.22 -5.24 9.85
C LEU A 301 4.37 -4.68 10.69
N ASP A 302 4.84 -3.50 10.32
CA ASP A 302 6.01 -2.87 10.93
C ASP A 302 5.68 -2.27 12.30
N ASP A 303 6.68 -1.93 13.03
CA ASP A 303 6.71 -1.47 14.42
C ASP A 303 5.38 -0.96 15.00
N GLY A 304 4.87 -1.67 16.00
CA GLY A 304 3.68 -1.26 16.73
C GLY A 304 2.33 -1.67 16.15
N CYS A 305 2.29 -2.36 15.01
CA CYS A 305 1.03 -2.84 14.46
C CYS A 305 0.36 -3.88 15.35
N LEU A 306 -0.89 -3.62 15.73
CA LEU A 306 -1.66 -4.45 16.66
C LEU A 306 -3.05 -4.77 16.11
N TYR A 307 -3.64 -5.87 16.59
CA TYR A 307 -5.07 -6.19 16.43
C TYR A 307 -5.59 -6.15 14.99
N ASN A 308 -4.79 -6.59 14.04
CA ASN A 308 -5.20 -6.78 12.65
C ASN A 308 -5.55 -8.25 12.38
N SER A 309 -6.09 -8.55 11.22
CA SER A 309 -6.47 -9.91 10.84
C SER A 309 -5.96 -10.26 9.44
N VAL A 310 -5.21 -11.36 9.32
CA VAL A 310 -4.65 -11.85 8.06
C VAL A 310 -5.11 -13.29 7.87
N TYR A 311 -6.11 -13.53 7.01
CA TYR A 311 -6.66 -14.88 6.87
C TYR A 311 -7.15 -15.23 5.47
N GLY A 312 -7.08 -16.53 5.16
CA GLY A 312 -7.57 -17.06 3.90
C GLY A 312 -6.80 -16.60 2.66
N ASN A 313 -5.58 -16.05 2.84
CA ASN A 313 -4.77 -15.61 1.73
C ASN A 313 -3.96 -16.77 1.14
N TYR A 314 -3.59 -16.61 -0.13
CA TYR A 314 -2.67 -17.48 -0.84
C TYR A 314 -1.35 -16.73 -1.05
N PHE A 315 -0.26 -17.34 -0.62
CA PHE A 315 1.10 -16.86 -0.84
C PHE A 315 1.85 -17.88 -1.69
N TYR A 316 2.44 -17.44 -2.79
CA TYR A 316 3.20 -18.31 -3.66
C TYR A 316 4.52 -17.66 -4.08
N ASP A 317 5.60 -18.41 -4.03
CA ASP A 317 6.92 -17.96 -4.46
C ASP A 317 7.31 -16.62 -3.82
N ILE A 318 7.21 -16.58 -2.50
CA ILE A 318 7.69 -15.45 -1.69
C ILE A 318 9.08 -15.81 -1.20
N VAL A 319 10.09 -15.11 -1.70
CA VAL A 319 11.49 -15.36 -1.34
C VAL A 319 11.99 -14.24 -0.42
N SER A 320 11.82 -14.48 0.86
CA SER A 320 12.28 -13.59 1.93
C SER A 320 13.67 -14.04 2.40
N ASP A 321 14.69 -13.80 1.61
CA ASP A 321 16.09 -14.22 1.84
C ASP A 321 16.98 -13.08 2.32
N GLY A 322 16.40 -12.00 2.81
CA GLY A 322 17.11 -10.86 3.39
C GLY A 322 17.69 -11.14 4.77
N GLN A 323 18.36 -10.15 5.33
CA GLN A 323 19.01 -10.26 6.64
C GLN A 323 18.02 -10.30 7.81
N MET A 324 16.82 -9.74 7.65
CA MET A 324 15.82 -9.65 8.72
C MET A 324 14.50 -10.34 8.38
N PHE A 325 14.06 -10.33 7.12
CA PHE A 325 12.79 -10.94 6.75
C PHE A 325 12.96 -12.41 6.40
N PHE A 326 12.21 -13.25 7.09
CA PHE A 326 12.31 -14.70 6.96
C PHE A 326 10.95 -15.38 6.74
N THR A 327 9.91 -14.62 6.41
CA THR A 327 8.55 -15.15 6.33
C THR A 327 7.68 -14.32 5.38
N PRO A 328 6.70 -14.89 4.71
CA PRO A 328 5.76 -14.14 3.88
C PRO A 328 4.98 -13.06 4.64
N ILE A 329 4.66 -13.30 5.91
CA ILE A 329 4.07 -12.32 6.80
C ILE A 329 5.09 -11.98 7.87
N TYR A 330 5.54 -10.75 7.91
CA TYR A 330 6.52 -10.27 8.87
C TYR A 330 5.90 -9.18 9.75
N TRP A 331 6.16 -9.23 11.05
CA TRP A 331 5.72 -8.24 12.01
C TRP A 331 6.83 -7.92 13.00
N THR A 332 6.90 -6.70 13.45
CA THR A 332 7.91 -6.24 14.40
C THR A 332 7.31 -5.31 15.44
N GLN A 333 7.75 -5.45 16.68
CA GLN A 333 7.32 -4.63 17.83
C GLN A 333 5.80 -4.41 17.98
N GLY A 334 5.00 -5.29 17.42
CA GLY A 334 3.55 -5.28 17.48
C GLY A 334 3.06 -6.63 17.98
N GLY A 335 1.91 -7.03 17.50
CA GLY A 335 1.38 -8.36 17.82
C GLY A 335 -0.12 -8.38 17.97
N GLN A 336 -0.64 -9.41 18.68
CA GLN A 336 -2.08 -9.60 18.87
C GLN A 336 -2.86 -9.60 17.52
N THR A 337 -2.16 -9.86 16.42
CA THR A 337 -2.74 -9.99 15.09
C THR A 337 -3.15 -11.43 14.84
N SER A 338 -4.33 -11.63 14.28
CA SER A 338 -4.86 -12.93 13.93
C SER A 338 -4.33 -13.36 12.57
N ILE A 339 -3.62 -14.47 12.51
CA ILE A 339 -3.14 -15.05 11.25
C ILE A 339 -3.70 -16.46 11.15
N ALA A 340 -4.52 -16.71 10.11
CA ALA A 340 -5.26 -17.96 10.08
C ALA A 340 -5.68 -18.40 8.68
N ASN A 341 -5.78 -19.72 8.46
CA ASN A 341 -6.30 -20.30 7.22
C ASN A 341 -5.56 -19.81 5.96
N ASN A 342 -4.31 -19.35 6.07
CA ASN A 342 -3.52 -18.97 4.92
C ASN A 342 -2.86 -20.19 4.27
N ILE A 343 -2.61 -20.10 2.99
CA ILE A 343 -1.95 -21.15 2.22
C ILE A 343 -0.64 -20.60 1.68
N TYR A 344 0.46 -21.25 2.03
CA TYR A 344 1.82 -20.90 1.63
C TYR A 344 2.35 -21.96 0.68
N ILE A 345 2.69 -21.58 -0.53
CA ILE A 345 3.18 -22.45 -1.58
C ILE A 345 4.56 -21.98 -2.02
N ASP A 346 5.57 -22.85 -1.92
CA ASP A 346 6.95 -22.56 -2.31
C ASP A 346 7.48 -21.23 -1.74
N CYS A 347 7.13 -20.92 -0.49
CA CYS A 347 7.62 -19.75 0.22
C CYS A 347 8.85 -20.08 1.04
N LEU A 348 9.80 -19.15 1.14
CA LEU A 348 11.00 -19.30 1.96
C LEU A 348 11.03 -18.25 3.07
N PRO A 349 11.40 -18.68 4.28
CA PRO A 349 11.42 -20.05 4.78
C PRO A 349 10.01 -20.59 5.04
N SER A 350 9.89 -21.87 4.90
CA SER A 350 8.60 -22.56 4.93
C SER A 350 8.00 -22.81 6.32
N THR A 351 8.68 -22.40 7.40
CA THR A 351 8.39 -23.04 8.70
C THR A 351 8.31 -22.13 9.91
N ASN A 352 8.56 -20.84 9.83
CA ASN A 352 8.45 -20.02 11.03
C ASN A 352 7.87 -18.65 10.76
N PRO A 353 6.58 -18.50 11.02
CA PRO A 353 5.90 -17.21 10.91
C PRO A 353 6.18 -16.27 12.09
N ASN A 354 6.94 -16.68 13.06
CA ASN A 354 7.15 -15.92 14.28
C ASN A 354 8.49 -15.21 14.29
N ILE A 355 8.60 -14.11 13.59
CA ILE A 355 9.72 -13.23 13.81
C ILE A 355 9.16 -11.87 14.20
N GLY A 356 9.01 -11.69 15.47
CA GLY A 356 8.68 -10.44 16.06
C GLY A 356 9.50 -10.27 17.33
N HIS A 357 10.14 -9.16 17.43
CA HIS A 357 10.77 -8.74 18.67
C HIS A 357 9.82 -7.79 19.38
N ASN A 358 9.08 -8.30 20.33
CA ASN A 358 8.21 -7.49 21.15
C ASN A 358 8.85 -7.21 22.48
N SER A 359 9.05 -5.96 22.78
CA SER A 359 9.09 -5.53 24.13
C SER A 359 8.04 -4.43 24.32
N PHE A 360 7.14 -4.65 25.26
CA PHE A 360 6.19 -3.64 25.68
C PHE A 360 6.91 -2.36 26.16
N ASP A 361 8.02 -2.53 26.85
CA ASP A 361 8.90 -1.43 27.27
C ASP A 361 9.38 -0.60 26.07
N LYS A 362 9.71 -1.25 24.97
CA LYS A 362 10.13 -0.56 23.76
C LYS A 362 8.99 0.19 23.11
N MET A 363 7.80 -0.39 23.08
CA MET A 363 6.60 0.29 22.59
C MET A 363 6.25 1.52 23.42
N HIS A 364 6.40 1.45 24.73
CA HIS A 364 6.14 2.59 25.62
C HIS A 364 7.20 3.68 25.56
N ASN A 365 8.41 3.32 25.22
CA ASN A 365 9.55 4.23 25.18
C ASN A 365 9.93 4.66 23.76
N ASP A 366 9.36 4.04 22.74
CA ASP A 366 9.58 4.45 21.35
C ASP A 366 8.76 5.70 21.08
N GLU A 367 9.44 6.79 20.77
CA GLU A 367 8.82 8.09 20.54
C GLU A 367 7.79 8.05 19.41
N LEU A 368 7.99 7.21 18.41
CA LEU A 368 7.03 7.02 17.31
C LEU A 368 5.71 6.41 17.79
N ILE A 369 5.80 5.42 18.65
CA ILE A 369 4.63 4.68 19.13
C ILE A 369 3.88 5.50 20.17
N ILE A 370 4.60 6.12 21.09
CA ILE A 370 3.99 7.00 22.10
C ILE A 370 3.21 8.13 21.46
N ARG A 371 3.73 8.72 20.40
CA ARG A 371 3.06 9.79 19.67
C ARG A 371 1.70 9.38 19.10
N CYS A 372 1.52 8.14 18.78
CA CYS A 372 0.27 7.65 18.20
C CYS A 372 -0.86 7.48 19.21
N VAL A 373 -0.60 7.72 20.51
CA VAL A 373 -1.58 7.50 21.58
C VAL A 373 -1.78 8.69 22.50
N HIS A 374 -0.83 9.61 22.54
CA HIS A 374 -0.90 10.80 23.40
C HIS A 374 -1.28 12.04 22.59
N THR A 375 -2.49 12.51 22.75
CA THR A 375 -3.00 13.68 22.03
C THR A 375 -2.45 14.99 22.54
N GLU A 376 -1.99 15.04 23.77
CA GLU A 376 -1.40 16.25 24.38
C GLU A 376 -0.04 16.62 23.80
N ASP A 377 0.67 15.66 23.20
CA ASP A 377 1.98 15.87 22.61
C ASP A 377 1.91 16.22 21.12
N PHE A 378 0.69 16.31 20.56
CA PHE A 378 0.44 16.53 19.13
C PHE A 378 -0.37 17.76 18.86
N ASP A 379 -0.19 18.25 17.64
CA ASP A 379 -1.16 19.16 17.07
C ASP A 379 -2.51 18.44 16.90
N ASP A 380 -3.57 19.24 16.78
CA ASP A 380 -4.96 18.75 16.72
C ASP A 380 -5.27 17.89 15.47
N ILE A 381 -4.29 17.60 14.63
CA ILE A 381 -4.50 17.02 13.29
C ILE A 381 -4.20 15.53 13.28
N HIS A 382 -3.22 15.05 14.02
CA HIS A 382 -2.65 13.71 13.84
C HIS A 382 -3.01 12.71 14.93
N GLY A 383 -3.10 13.12 16.17
CA GLY A 383 -3.32 12.21 17.30
C GLY A 383 -4.75 11.68 17.41
N VAL A 384 -4.89 10.44 17.83
CA VAL A 384 -6.17 9.87 18.27
C VAL A 384 -6.05 9.41 19.72
N ASP A 385 -7.05 9.73 20.52
CA ASP A 385 -7.07 9.32 21.92
C ASP A 385 -7.63 7.90 22.07
N ILE A 386 -6.74 6.91 22.13
CA ILE A 386 -7.13 5.51 22.35
C ILE A 386 -7.74 5.27 23.75
N THR A 387 -7.63 6.22 24.66
CA THR A 387 -8.23 6.13 25.99
C THR A 387 -9.66 6.67 26.02
N SER A 388 -10.15 7.28 24.95
CA SER A 388 -11.52 7.75 24.82
C SER A 388 -12.53 6.60 24.97
N ASP A 389 -13.74 6.94 25.40
CA ASP A 389 -14.81 5.94 25.56
C ASP A 389 -15.11 5.21 24.23
N LEU A 390 -15.05 5.93 23.11
CA LEU A 390 -15.26 5.36 21.79
C LEU A 390 -14.23 4.28 21.43
N TYR A 391 -12.94 4.58 21.63
CA TYR A 391 -11.87 3.61 21.33
C TYR A 391 -11.89 2.44 22.31
N ARG A 392 -12.17 2.68 23.59
CA ARG A 392 -12.34 1.61 24.60
C ARG A 392 -13.48 0.67 24.27
N GLU A 393 -14.61 1.20 23.80
CA GLU A 393 -15.77 0.40 23.41
C GLU A 393 -15.49 -0.40 22.14
N LYS A 394 -14.91 0.26 21.12
CA LYS A 394 -14.65 -0.35 19.82
C LYS A 394 -13.46 -1.31 19.84
N TYR A 395 -12.37 -0.94 20.52
CA TYR A 395 -11.12 -1.69 20.59
C TYR A 395 -10.66 -1.89 22.04
N PRO A 396 -11.40 -2.63 22.86
CA PRO A 396 -11.18 -2.71 24.32
C PRO A 396 -9.80 -3.24 24.71
N TYR A 397 -9.16 -4.00 23.82
CA TYR A 397 -7.83 -4.57 24.07
C TYR A 397 -6.69 -3.63 23.78
N LEU A 398 -6.87 -2.71 22.86
CA LEU A 398 -5.89 -1.68 22.58
C LEU A 398 -5.61 -0.86 23.85
N TYR A 399 -6.66 -0.44 24.53
CA TYR A 399 -6.55 0.25 25.81
C TYR A 399 -5.82 -0.58 26.88
N LYS A 400 -6.14 -1.87 27.00
CA LYS A 400 -5.48 -2.76 27.96
C LYS A 400 -4.01 -2.95 27.65
N THR A 401 -3.66 -3.14 26.38
CA THR A 401 -2.27 -3.26 25.95
C THR A 401 -1.48 -2.03 26.37
N TYR A 402 -2.06 -0.87 26.26
CA TYR A 402 -1.42 0.38 26.61
C TYR A 402 -1.31 0.64 28.12
N THR A 403 -2.35 0.29 28.91
CA THR A 403 -2.45 0.71 30.33
C THR A 403 -2.06 -0.34 31.35
N GLU A 404 -2.09 -1.63 31.02
CA GLU A 404 -2.00 -2.73 31.99
C GLU A 404 -0.69 -3.53 31.93
N ASP A 405 0.39 -2.97 31.40
CA ASP A 405 1.67 -3.72 31.21
C ASP A 405 1.45 -5.08 30.55
N TYR A 406 0.49 -5.12 29.65
CA TYR A 406 0.08 -6.29 28.94
C TYR A 406 1.04 -6.50 27.78
N ALA A 407 2.05 -7.36 27.94
CA ALA A 407 2.97 -7.66 26.86
C ALA A 407 2.18 -8.04 25.60
N PRO A 408 2.22 -7.25 24.54
CA PRO A 408 1.64 -7.63 23.26
C PRO A 408 2.46 -8.80 22.75
N GLY A 409 2.05 -9.98 23.09
CA GLY A 409 3.01 -11.08 23.02
C GLY A 409 3.05 -11.70 21.70
N THR A 410 2.28 -12.16 20.98
CA THR A 410 2.44 -13.04 19.84
C THR A 410 1.33 -12.81 18.83
N CYS A 411 1.65 -12.84 17.56
CA CYS A 411 0.64 -13.11 16.55
C CYS A 411 0.11 -14.53 16.75
N TYR A 412 -1.15 -14.73 16.57
CA TYR A 412 -1.79 -16.02 16.76
C TYR A 412 -1.96 -16.71 15.41
N TRP A 413 -1.39 -17.88 15.31
CA TRP A 413 -1.35 -18.69 14.11
C TRP A 413 -2.31 -19.85 14.25
N ASN A 414 -3.16 -20.04 13.28
CA ASN A 414 -4.07 -21.18 13.32
C ASN A 414 -4.42 -21.67 11.90
N ASN A 415 -4.38 -22.99 11.71
CA ASN A 415 -4.78 -23.68 10.50
C ASN A 415 -4.11 -23.19 9.20
N ASP A 416 -2.88 -22.68 9.28
CA ASP A 416 -2.12 -22.33 8.08
C ASP A 416 -1.60 -23.59 7.39
N VAL A 417 -1.64 -23.60 6.08
CA VAL A 417 -1.22 -24.76 5.28
C VAL A 417 0.02 -24.41 4.48
N TYR A 418 1.08 -25.19 4.66
CA TYR A 418 2.34 -25.06 3.92
C TYR A 418 2.49 -26.16 2.89
N ILE A 419 2.66 -25.80 1.63
CA ILE A 419 2.83 -26.72 0.52
C ILE A 419 4.20 -26.48 -0.09
N ASN A 420 5.17 -27.31 0.27
CA ASN A 420 6.54 -27.24 -0.22
C ASN A 420 6.79 -28.33 -1.26
N GLN A 421 6.03 -28.41 -2.29
CA GLN A 421 6.28 -29.33 -3.40
C GLN A 421 5.86 -28.66 -4.70
N TYR A 422 6.84 -28.49 -5.56
CA TYR A 422 6.71 -28.06 -6.94
C TYR A 422 5.64 -28.86 -7.65
N THR A 423 4.44 -28.39 -7.62
CA THR A 423 3.47 -28.75 -8.64
C THR A 423 3.76 -27.82 -9.81
N HIS A 424 4.16 -28.39 -10.90
CA HIS A 424 4.62 -27.71 -12.09
C HIS A 424 3.67 -26.60 -12.52
N PHE A 425 4.06 -25.36 -12.25
CA PHE A 425 3.52 -24.22 -12.98
C PHE A 425 4.12 -24.25 -14.38
N LYS A 426 3.37 -24.80 -15.32
CA LYS A 426 3.83 -24.97 -16.69
C LYS A 426 3.86 -23.68 -17.49
N ASP A 427 3.23 -22.62 -16.99
CA ASP A 427 3.11 -21.36 -17.74
C ASP A 427 3.03 -20.17 -16.79
N LYS A 428 3.94 -19.23 -16.92
CA LYS A 428 3.91 -17.96 -16.14
C LYS A 428 2.69 -17.09 -16.48
N GLU A 429 2.06 -17.32 -17.61
CA GLU A 429 0.89 -16.57 -18.08
C GLU A 429 -0.45 -17.21 -17.75
N ASN A 430 -0.46 -18.52 -17.48
CA ASN A 430 -1.66 -19.27 -17.09
C ASN A 430 -1.38 -19.99 -15.77
N LEU A 431 -1.48 -19.27 -14.66
CA LEU A 431 -1.41 -19.84 -13.32
C LEU A 431 -2.66 -20.69 -13.05
N ASP A 432 -2.68 -21.90 -13.59
CA ASP A 432 -3.68 -22.89 -13.26
C ASP A 432 -3.25 -23.61 -11.98
N PHE A 433 -3.74 -23.14 -10.83
CA PHE A 433 -3.60 -23.81 -9.56
C PHE A 433 -4.54 -25.03 -9.51
N SER A 434 -4.32 -26.00 -10.35
CA SER A 434 -4.91 -27.32 -10.14
C SER A 434 -4.22 -27.98 -8.95
N PHE A 435 -4.81 -27.86 -7.79
CA PHE A 435 -4.42 -28.69 -6.65
C PHE A 435 -4.66 -30.16 -7.03
N THR A 436 -3.69 -31.03 -6.71
CA THR A 436 -3.97 -32.47 -6.76
C THR A 436 -5.10 -32.79 -5.78
N ASP A 437 -5.83 -33.91 -6.02
CA ASP A 437 -6.91 -34.31 -5.10
C ASP A 437 -6.42 -34.42 -3.64
N GLU A 438 -5.18 -34.85 -3.44
CA GLU A 438 -4.57 -34.93 -2.09
C GLU A 438 -4.32 -33.55 -1.49
N GLN A 439 -3.85 -32.58 -2.26
CA GLN A 439 -3.65 -31.21 -1.81
C GLN A 439 -4.99 -30.53 -1.54
N GLN A 440 -5.98 -30.75 -2.39
CA GLN A 440 -7.34 -30.26 -2.20
C GLN A 440 -7.96 -30.85 -0.93
N LYS A 441 -7.78 -32.15 -0.71
CA LYS A 441 -8.26 -32.82 0.49
C LYS A 441 -7.59 -32.28 1.76
N LYS A 442 -6.27 -32.14 1.74
CA LYS A 442 -5.53 -31.52 2.87
C LYS A 442 -6.04 -30.10 3.14
N ARG A 443 -6.21 -29.30 2.11
CA ARG A 443 -6.76 -27.96 2.23
C ARG A 443 -8.14 -27.99 2.90
N ASP A 444 -9.05 -28.81 2.40
CA ASP A 444 -10.42 -28.89 2.91
C ASP A 444 -10.50 -29.49 4.34
N GLU A 445 -9.55 -30.33 4.72
CA GLU A 445 -9.43 -30.88 6.08
C GLU A 445 -8.85 -29.87 7.09
N TYR A 446 -7.92 -29.02 6.68
CA TYR A 446 -7.22 -28.07 7.55
C TYR A 446 -7.92 -26.73 7.68
N LEU A 447 -8.73 -26.34 6.71
CA LEU A 447 -9.43 -25.07 6.73
C LEU A 447 -10.71 -25.18 7.58
N SER A 448 -10.57 -25.21 8.86
CA SER A 448 -11.70 -25.14 9.80
C SER A 448 -12.05 -23.71 10.16
N PRO A 449 -13.29 -23.43 10.57
CA PRO A 449 -13.67 -22.11 11.07
C PRO A 449 -12.77 -21.69 12.23
N VAL A 450 -12.11 -20.55 12.07
CA VAL A 450 -11.24 -19.97 13.10
C VAL A 450 -11.98 -18.89 13.84
N ARG A 451 -11.80 -18.84 15.12
CA ARG A 451 -12.23 -17.68 15.90
C ARG A 451 -11.17 -16.59 15.77
N ILE A 452 -11.46 -15.49 15.14
CA ILE A 452 -10.60 -14.29 15.19
C ILE A 452 -10.28 -13.92 16.63
N THR A 453 -11.04 -14.35 17.55
CA THR A 453 -11.03 -14.00 18.96
C THR A 453 -10.38 -14.98 19.90
N ASP A 454 -10.11 -16.19 19.44
CA ASP A 454 -9.14 -17.02 20.16
C ASP A 454 -7.79 -16.31 20.25
N VAL A 455 -7.66 -15.29 19.47
CA VAL A 455 -6.49 -14.45 19.32
C VAL A 455 -6.38 -13.38 20.39
N VAL A 456 -7.47 -12.84 20.83
CA VAL A 456 -7.44 -11.79 21.84
C VAL A 456 -7.96 -12.38 23.14
N ARG A 457 -7.02 -12.70 24.06
CA ARG A 457 -7.34 -13.36 25.32
C ARG A 457 -8.55 -12.72 26.00
N GLY A 458 -9.61 -13.51 26.13
CA GLY A 458 -10.80 -13.13 26.91
C GLY A 458 -11.88 -12.34 26.15
N TYR A 459 -11.78 -12.24 24.84
CA TYR A 459 -12.84 -11.63 24.02
C TYR A 459 -13.47 -12.67 23.11
N GLU A 460 -14.69 -12.99 23.35
CA GLU A 460 -15.45 -13.89 22.49
C GLU A 460 -16.03 -13.12 21.30
N LYS A 461 -15.33 -13.11 20.19
CA LYS A 461 -15.94 -12.76 18.92
C LYS A 461 -16.44 -14.00 18.20
N GLU A 462 -17.29 -13.80 17.24
CA GLU A 462 -17.85 -14.86 16.41
C GLU A 462 -16.75 -15.62 15.65
N ARG A 463 -16.93 -16.89 15.48
CA ARG A 463 -16.05 -17.67 14.60
C ARG A 463 -16.11 -17.07 13.21
N ILE A 464 -14.96 -16.79 12.64
CA ILE A 464 -14.91 -16.54 11.21
C ILE A 464 -15.21 -17.90 10.54
N PRO A 465 -16.34 -18.04 9.88
CA PRO A 465 -16.55 -19.24 9.08
C PRO A 465 -15.46 -19.27 8.02
N TYR A 466 -14.83 -20.44 7.86
CA TYR A 466 -14.06 -20.68 6.66
C TYR A 466 -15.03 -20.65 5.47
N GLU A 467 -14.92 -19.66 4.63
CA GLU A 467 -15.57 -19.65 3.35
C GLU A 467 -14.63 -20.30 2.34
N LYS A 468 -15.07 -21.39 1.75
CA LYS A 468 -14.39 -21.96 0.59
C LYS A 468 -14.53 -20.97 -0.55
N ILE A 469 -13.51 -20.13 -0.73
CA ILE A 469 -13.46 -19.22 -1.87
C ILE A 469 -13.02 -19.98 -3.11
N ASP A 470 -13.63 -19.63 -4.23
CA ASP A 470 -13.10 -20.03 -5.52
C ASP A 470 -11.82 -19.22 -5.76
N PHE A 471 -10.68 -19.91 -5.85
CA PHE A 471 -9.39 -19.28 -6.12
C PHE A 471 -9.45 -18.42 -7.41
N TYR A 472 -10.18 -18.86 -8.41
CA TYR A 472 -10.34 -18.12 -9.66
C TYR A 472 -11.19 -16.85 -9.56
N SER A 473 -11.86 -16.65 -8.44
CA SER A 473 -12.56 -15.39 -8.14
C SER A 473 -11.63 -14.28 -7.62
N ILE A 474 -10.35 -14.61 -7.35
CA ILE A 474 -9.36 -13.65 -6.88
C ILE A 474 -8.80 -12.86 -8.07
N GLY A 475 -8.71 -11.55 -7.93
CA GLY A 475 -8.26 -10.65 -8.98
C GLY A 475 -9.41 -10.09 -9.83
N LEU A 476 -9.11 -9.66 -11.03
CA LEU A 476 -10.06 -8.99 -11.92
C LEU A 476 -11.25 -9.88 -12.32
N LEU A 477 -12.45 -9.37 -12.13
CA LEU A 477 -13.70 -10.10 -12.39
C LEU A 477 -14.11 -10.12 -13.88
N ASN A 478 -13.70 -9.15 -14.67
CA ASN A 478 -14.10 -9.03 -16.08
C ASN A 478 -13.02 -8.34 -16.90
N LYS A 479 -11.99 -9.06 -17.28
CA LYS A 479 -10.89 -8.51 -18.10
C LYS A 479 -11.38 -7.94 -19.44
N GLU A 480 -12.35 -8.58 -20.08
CA GLU A 480 -12.89 -8.13 -21.38
C GLU A 480 -13.57 -6.75 -21.35
N LYS A 481 -14.14 -6.35 -20.22
CA LYS A 481 -14.76 -5.03 -20.09
C LYS A 481 -13.72 -3.91 -19.91
N MET A 482 -12.56 -4.24 -19.36
CA MET A 482 -11.52 -3.27 -19.06
C MET A 482 -10.67 -2.93 -20.28
N TYR A 483 -10.43 -3.91 -21.14
CA TYR A 483 -9.53 -3.74 -22.29
C TYR A 483 -10.24 -3.57 -23.64
N GLY A 484 -11.60 -3.63 -23.65
CA GLY A 484 -12.33 -3.78 -24.89
C GLY A 484 -12.14 -5.17 -25.50
N LYS A 485 -12.97 -5.56 -26.41
CA LYS A 485 -12.70 -6.76 -27.23
C LYS A 485 -11.46 -6.46 -28.08
N THR A 486 -10.34 -7.11 -27.77
CA THR A 486 -9.16 -7.14 -28.64
C THR A 486 -9.51 -7.79 -29.99
#